data_3918cc6f09a348058fc9eb1645f1e22d
#
_entry.id   3918cc6f09a348058fc9eb1645f1e22d
#
_cell.length_a   1.000
_cell.length_b   1.000
_cell.length_c   1.000
_cell.angle_alpha   90.00
_cell.angle_beta   90.00
_cell.angle_gamma   90.00
#
_symmetry.space_group_name_H-M   'P 1'
#
loop_
_entity.id
_entity.type
_entity.pdbx_description
1 polymer ?
#
loop_
_entity_poly.entity_id
_entity_poly.type
_entity_poly.pdbx_seq_one_letter_code
_entity_poly.pdbx_strand_id
1 'polypeptide(L)'
;MPESLTPIKSTGSPAHRPHLVLCFTALLFAFSTVAVHAQDVHHPPDYTSIVVFGDSLSDTGNVADLSEAKYGVRIPGPYADYTDGRFTDGADTEPAAENYFGVWVEQLAATLPAKPEIKASLDGGTDYAYGFAFTGDGTSVFSFGTSDELSVVVNNIGQQIADYLATHPKITDKTLFVVWGGANDLLNATSEDDIIDAGINQTLNIQRLVDSGATQFIIPNLPPLGLVPRLNGSPTTSVPATKAAELYNQVLAGGIAVVRDFNRDRHLKLAQLDVFALFNQIIAAPSSYSLVNVTDSSQGMAVDPDTYLFWDSLHPTTRGHDILATTAAEIIAQRECREHSDAAGLTDPHADCAGEVAVETSGAKH
;
A
#
# COMPACT_ATOMS: atom_id res chain seq x y z
N MET A 1 62.97 -54.42 -23.31
CA MET A 1 63.66 -55.73 -23.37
C MET A 1 63.10 -56.58 -22.27
N PRO A 2 62.93 -57.85 -22.46
CA PRO A 2 62.16 -58.51 -23.50
C PRO A 2 61.07 -59.42 -22.90
N GLU A 3 60.22 -59.80 -23.73
CA GLU A 3 59.94 -61.18 -24.25
C GLU A 3 58.96 -61.98 -23.35
N SER A 4 58.13 -62.85 -23.77
CA SER A 4 57.78 -63.35 -25.11
C SER A 4 56.71 -64.44 -24.92
N LEU A 5 55.94 -64.56 -25.93
CA LEU A 5 55.48 -65.79 -26.56
C LEU A 5 54.37 -66.65 -25.98
N THR A 6 53.37 -66.69 -26.75
CA THR A 6 52.47 -67.77 -27.21
C THR A 6 53.09 -69.21 -27.22
N PRO A 7 52.37 -70.32 -27.62
CA PRO A 7 51.05 -70.54 -28.21
C PRO A 7 50.37 -71.91 -27.94
N ILE A 8 49.25 -72.14 -28.63
CA ILE A 8 48.83 -73.29 -29.46
C ILE A 8 47.78 -74.30 -28.95
N LYS A 9 46.73 -74.35 -29.82
CA LYS A 9 45.95 -75.44 -30.46
C LYS A 9 45.00 -76.32 -29.61
N SER A 10 43.89 -76.43 -30.03
CA SER A 10 43.00 -77.00 -31.09
C SER A 10 42.35 -78.28 -30.62
N THR A 11 41.13 -78.48 -30.81
CA THR A 11 40.35 -79.16 -31.85
C THR A 11 38.97 -79.56 -31.32
N GLY A 12 38.01 -79.55 -32.18
CA GLY A 12 36.95 -80.51 -32.18
C GLY A 12 35.52 -79.99 -32.07
N SER A 13 34.91 -79.76 -33.18
CA SER A 13 33.46 -79.78 -33.38
C SER A 13 32.92 -81.19 -33.32
N PRO A 14 31.63 -81.43 -33.01
CA PRO A 14 30.62 -81.28 -34.02
C PRO A 14 29.23 -80.73 -33.53
N ALA A 15 28.50 -80.25 -34.49
CA ALA A 15 27.17 -79.79 -34.60
C ALA A 15 26.08 -80.49 -33.79
N HIS A 16 25.16 -79.70 -33.25
CA HIS A 16 23.72 -80.05 -33.27
C HIS A 16 22.85 -78.78 -33.31
N ARG A 17 21.75 -78.90 -34.05
CA ARG A 17 20.81 -77.91 -34.56
C ARG A 17 19.86 -77.34 -33.47
N PRO A 18 19.02 -76.37 -33.81
CA PRO A 18 18.69 -75.26 -32.94
C PRO A 18 17.32 -75.44 -32.25
N HIS A 19 17.20 -74.91 -31.07
CA HIS A 19 15.89 -74.57 -30.50
C HIS A 19 15.79 -73.05 -30.34
N LEU A 20 14.87 -72.54 -31.13
CA LEU A 20 14.43 -71.13 -31.14
C LEU A 20 13.70 -70.89 -29.80
N VAL A 21 14.31 -70.24 -28.85
CA VAL A 21 13.65 -69.69 -27.66
C VAL A 21 13.41 -68.19 -27.88
N LEU A 22 12.16 -67.86 -28.13
CA LEU A 22 11.67 -66.52 -28.21
C LEU A 22 11.73 -65.91 -26.81
N CYS A 23 12.77 -65.07 -26.52
CA CYS A 23 12.74 -64.20 -25.37
C CYS A 23 11.89 -62.98 -25.65
N PHE A 24 10.67 -62.93 -25.13
CA PHE A 24 9.87 -61.71 -24.99
C PHE A 24 10.54 -60.83 -23.94
N THR A 25 11.30 -59.81 -24.36
CA THR A 25 11.69 -58.72 -23.50
C THR A 25 10.49 -57.79 -23.36
N ALA A 26 9.80 -57.91 -22.23
CA ALA A 26 8.77 -56.96 -21.83
C ALA A 26 9.48 -55.61 -21.48
N LEU A 27 9.36 -54.63 -22.36
CA LEU A 27 9.75 -53.28 -22.11
C LEU A 27 8.70 -52.66 -21.17
N LEU A 28 9.03 -52.61 -19.86
CA LEU A 28 8.24 -51.84 -18.89
C LEU A 28 8.48 -50.35 -19.15
N PHE A 29 7.56 -49.72 -19.86
CA PHE A 29 7.43 -48.26 -19.87
C PHE A 29 6.99 -47.83 -18.47
N ALA A 30 7.90 -47.34 -17.64
CA ALA A 30 7.57 -46.58 -16.45
C ALA A 30 6.99 -45.26 -16.91
N PHE A 31 5.67 -45.15 -16.92
CA PHE A 31 5.00 -43.85 -16.99
C PHE A 31 5.30 -43.14 -15.67
N SER A 32 6.33 -42.27 -15.69
CA SER A 32 6.45 -41.24 -14.67
C SER A 32 5.25 -40.32 -14.81
N THR A 33 4.26 -40.50 -13.94
CA THR A 33 3.23 -39.49 -13.73
C THR A 33 3.95 -38.27 -13.17
N VAL A 34 4.23 -37.30 -14.03
CA VAL A 34 4.53 -35.93 -13.58
C VAL A 34 3.26 -35.49 -12.89
N ALA A 35 3.27 -35.43 -11.57
CA ALA A 35 2.25 -34.74 -10.82
C ALA A 35 2.35 -33.28 -11.25
N VAL A 36 1.46 -32.85 -12.13
CA VAL A 36 1.18 -31.44 -12.34
C VAL A 36 0.64 -30.98 -11.00
N HIS A 37 1.51 -30.35 -10.22
CA HIS A 37 1.05 -29.54 -9.09
C HIS A 37 0.16 -28.49 -9.74
N ALA A 38 -1.12 -28.53 -9.44
CA ALA A 38 -2.00 -27.40 -9.67
C ALA A 38 -1.31 -26.24 -8.98
N GLN A 39 -0.86 -25.26 -9.73
CA GLN A 39 -0.44 -23.97 -9.15
C GLN A 39 -1.68 -23.50 -8.40
N ASP A 40 -1.59 -23.44 -7.09
CA ASP A 40 -2.60 -22.77 -6.28
C ASP A 40 -2.60 -21.33 -6.76
N VAL A 41 -3.65 -20.96 -7.48
CA VAL A 41 -3.88 -19.61 -7.93
C VAL A 41 -4.06 -18.81 -6.65
N HIS A 42 -3.05 -18.04 -6.27
CA HIS A 42 -3.14 -17.13 -5.15
C HIS A 42 -4.26 -16.13 -5.46
N HIS A 43 -5.37 -16.30 -4.78
CA HIS A 43 -6.43 -15.31 -4.82
C HIS A 43 -6.02 -14.20 -3.84
N PRO A 44 -5.89 -12.94 -4.32
CA PRO A 44 -5.71 -11.82 -3.41
C PRO A 44 -6.85 -11.81 -2.38
N PRO A 45 -6.62 -11.29 -1.16
CA PRO A 45 -7.60 -11.36 -0.10
C PRO A 45 -8.92 -10.72 -0.53
N ASP A 46 -10.02 -11.43 -0.27
CA ASP A 46 -11.37 -11.01 -0.62
C ASP A 46 -11.87 -9.99 0.43
N TYR A 47 -11.22 -8.82 0.48
CA TYR A 47 -11.70 -7.70 1.29
C TYR A 47 -12.98 -7.15 0.67
N THR A 48 -14.09 -7.30 1.37
CA THR A 48 -15.39 -6.79 0.94
C THR A 48 -15.63 -5.35 1.41
N SER A 49 -14.78 -4.83 2.29
CA SER A 49 -14.84 -3.46 2.81
C SER A 49 -13.44 -2.94 3.12
N ILE A 50 -13.22 -1.66 2.83
CA ILE A 50 -12.09 -0.89 3.35
C ILE A 50 -12.69 0.22 4.22
N VAL A 51 -12.16 0.39 5.43
CA VAL A 51 -12.51 1.51 6.33
C VAL A 51 -11.27 2.36 6.51
N VAL A 52 -11.40 3.65 6.25
CA VAL A 52 -10.28 4.59 6.17
C VAL A 52 -10.38 5.62 7.28
N PHE A 53 -9.29 5.82 8.01
CA PHE A 53 -9.10 6.88 8.99
C PHE A 53 -7.82 7.64 8.62
N GLY A 54 -7.90 8.95 8.54
CA GLY A 54 -6.74 9.72 8.10
C GLY A 54 -7.01 11.20 7.94
N ASP A 55 -6.16 11.79 7.11
CA ASP A 55 -6.16 13.21 6.78
C ASP A 55 -6.43 13.47 5.28
N SER A 56 -5.97 14.62 4.77
CA SER A 56 -6.17 15.03 3.37
C SER A 56 -5.64 14.04 2.33
N LEU A 57 -4.66 13.20 2.68
CA LEU A 57 -4.11 12.21 1.76
C LEU A 57 -5.10 11.08 1.45
N SER A 58 -6.14 10.93 2.27
CA SER A 58 -7.13 9.86 2.13
C SER A 58 -8.57 10.35 2.05
N ASP A 59 -8.84 11.64 2.32
CA ASP A 59 -10.19 12.26 2.31
C ASP A 59 -10.82 12.17 0.91
N THR A 60 -11.96 11.50 0.81
CA THR A 60 -12.71 11.31 -0.42
C THR A 60 -13.92 12.24 -0.54
N GLY A 61 -13.98 13.30 0.29
CA GLY A 61 -14.99 14.35 0.19
C GLY A 61 -15.59 14.84 1.50
N ASN A 62 -15.18 14.32 2.67
CA ASN A 62 -15.75 14.73 3.96
C ASN A 62 -15.58 16.24 4.22
N VAL A 63 -14.39 16.81 3.97
CA VAL A 63 -14.17 18.26 4.12
C VAL A 63 -15.00 19.04 3.11
N ALA A 64 -15.13 18.55 1.89
CA ALA A 64 -15.93 19.20 0.85
C ALA A 64 -17.42 19.20 1.23
N ASP A 65 -17.95 18.12 1.79
CA ASP A 65 -19.34 18.04 2.26
C ASP A 65 -19.59 19.00 3.42
N LEU A 66 -18.65 19.11 4.39
CA LEU A 66 -18.74 20.11 5.47
C LEU A 66 -18.75 21.55 4.94
N SER A 67 -17.89 21.85 3.96
CA SER A 67 -17.80 23.18 3.39
C SER A 67 -19.03 23.53 2.55
N GLU A 68 -19.56 22.58 1.80
CA GLU A 68 -20.80 22.75 1.04
C GLU A 68 -21.99 22.97 1.98
N ALA A 69 -22.13 22.16 3.02
CA ALA A 69 -23.20 22.33 4.01
C ALA A 69 -23.15 23.69 4.70
N LYS A 70 -21.96 24.24 4.94
CA LYS A 70 -21.79 25.51 5.66
C LYS A 70 -21.81 26.73 4.73
N TYR A 71 -21.24 26.63 3.55
CA TYR A 71 -20.98 27.77 2.65
C TYR A 71 -21.62 27.64 1.27
N GLY A 72 -22.18 26.47 0.92
CA GLY A 72 -22.72 26.19 -0.42
C GLY A 72 -21.64 26.00 -1.48
N VAL A 73 -20.39 25.71 -1.06
CA VAL A 73 -19.23 25.50 -1.96
C VAL A 73 -18.41 24.33 -1.44
N ARG A 74 -18.08 23.39 -2.31
CA ARG A 74 -17.19 22.25 -1.99
C ARG A 74 -15.72 22.68 -2.01
N ILE A 75 -14.98 22.42 -0.93
CA ILE A 75 -13.55 22.74 -0.77
C ILE A 75 -12.84 21.51 -0.20
N PRO A 76 -11.79 20.97 -0.88
CA PRO A 76 -11.27 21.42 -2.17
C PRO A 76 -12.23 21.15 -3.32
N GLY A 77 -12.06 21.87 -4.42
CA GLY A 77 -12.97 21.73 -5.56
C GLY A 77 -12.41 22.30 -6.86
N PRO A 78 -13.13 22.13 -7.98
CA PRO A 78 -12.65 22.46 -9.33
C PRO A 78 -12.28 23.92 -9.53
N TYR A 79 -12.88 24.84 -8.77
CA TYR A 79 -12.55 26.28 -8.85
C TYR A 79 -11.11 26.62 -8.45
N ALA A 80 -10.42 25.70 -7.77
CA ALA A 80 -9.01 25.80 -7.40
C ALA A 80 -8.18 24.66 -7.99
N ASP A 81 -8.64 24.11 -9.12
CA ASP A 81 -8.00 23.06 -9.90
C ASP A 81 -7.79 21.75 -9.14
N TYR A 82 -8.64 21.43 -8.14
CA TYR A 82 -8.68 20.12 -7.49
C TYR A 82 -9.78 19.25 -8.08
N THR A 83 -9.59 17.94 -8.03
CA THR A 83 -10.70 16.99 -8.16
C THR A 83 -11.71 17.23 -7.04
N ASP A 84 -13.01 17.15 -7.35
CA ASP A 84 -14.07 17.43 -6.38
C ASP A 84 -13.91 16.65 -5.08
N GLY A 85 -13.70 17.38 -3.99
CA GLY A 85 -13.59 16.87 -2.64
C GLY A 85 -12.28 16.15 -2.32
N ARG A 86 -11.30 16.08 -3.22
CA ARG A 86 -10.01 15.42 -2.98
C ARG A 86 -8.87 16.44 -3.03
N PHE A 87 -7.86 16.24 -2.19
CA PHE A 87 -6.67 17.08 -2.17
C PHE A 87 -5.64 16.62 -3.22
N THR A 88 -6.09 16.50 -4.48
CA THR A 88 -5.26 16.08 -5.60
C THR A 88 -5.86 16.64 -6.91
N ASP A 89 -5.12 16.51 -8.02
CA ASP A 89 -5.63 16.74 -9.37
C ASP A 89 -6.58 15.63 -9.83
N GLY A 90 -7.12 15.75 -11.02
CA GLY A 90 -7.98 14.72 -11.61
C GLY A 90 -8.67 15.20 -12.88
N ALA A 91 -9.75 14.54 -13.26
CA ALA A 91 -10.49 14.84 -14.49
C ALA A 91 -11.07 16.26 -14.54
N ASP A 92 -11.23 16.91 -13.39
CA ASP A 92 -11.78 18.27 -13.28
C ASP A 92 -10.70 19.35 -13.32
N THR A 93 -9.40 18.98 -13.38
CA THR A 93 -8.27 19.93 -13.43
C THR A 93 -7.94 20.35 -14.87
N GLU A 94 -7.17 21.44 -15.01
CA GLU A 94 -6.67 21.88 -16.31
C GLU A 94 -5.12 22.09 -16.26
N PRO A 95 -4.34 21.27 -16.93
CA PRO A 95 -4.74 20.09 -17.71
C PRO A 95 -5.25 18.94 -16.82
N ALA A 96 -6.21 18.19 -17.33
CA ALA A 96 -6.80 17.07 -16.63
C ALA A 96 -5.81 15.89 -16.51
N ALA A 97 -5.87 15.15 -15.40
CA ALA A 97 -5.24 13.83 -15.31
C ALA A 97 -6.00 12.86 -16.22
N GLU A 98 -5.27 12.15 -17.09
CA GLU A 98 -5.88 11.31 -18.12
C GLU A 98 -6.03 9.84 -17.68
N ASN A 99 -5.14 9.37 -16.79
CA ASN A 99 -5.00 7.93 -16.51
C ASN A 99 -5.35 7.54 -15.07
N TYR A 100 -5.37 8.49 -14.15
CA TYR A 100 -5.52 8.24 -12.73
C TYR A 100 -6.67 9.06 -12.15
N PHE A 101 -7.31 8.57 -11.12
CA PHE A 101 -8.45 9.25 -10.51
C PHE A 101 -8.51 9.00 -9.00
N GLY A 102 -8.78 10.06 -8.26
CA GLY A 102 -9.00 10.02 -6.82
C GLY A 102 -7.72 9.83 -6.00
N VAL A 103 -7.91 9.66 -4.71
CA VAL A 103 -6.81 9.43 -3.77
C VAL A 103 -6.44 7.94 -3.72
N TRP A 104 -5.29 7.63 -3.16
CA TRP A 104 -4.70 6.29 -3.16
C TRP A 104 -5.61 5.16 -2.63
N VAL A 105 -6.49 5.43 -1.67
CA VAL A 105 -7.43 4.43 -1.12
C VAL A 105 -8.50 4.04 -2.13
N GLU A 106 -8.97 4.97 -2.97
CA GLU A 106 -9.91 4.71 -4.06
C GLU A 106 -9.24 3.85 -5.13
N GLN A 107 -8.01 4.19 -5.50
CA GLN A 107 -7.21 3.45 -6.47
C GLN A 107 -6.85 2.05 -5.94
N LEU A 108 -6.46 1.92 -4.66
CA LEU A 108 -6.24 0.62 -4.01
C LEU A 108 -7.49 -0.24 -4.05
N ALA A 109 -8.66 0.32 -3.69
CA ALA A 109 -9.92 -0.41 -3.72
C ALA A 109 -10.25 -0.97 -5.10
N ALA A 110 -9.92 -0.22 -6.16
CA ALA A 110 -10.13 -0.65 -7.54
C ALA A 110 -9.25 -1.86 -7.95
N THR A 111 -8.10 -2.07 -7.28
CA THR A 111 -7.21 -3.22 -7.53
C THR A 111 -7.66 -4.50 -6.81
N LEU A 112 -8.46 -4.39 -5.75
CA LEU A 112 -8.90 -5.54 -4.98
C LEU A 112 -9.99 -6.33 -5.73
N PRO A 113 -10.07 -7.67 -5.57
CA PRO A 113 -11.01 -8.51 -6.30
C PRO A 113 -12.48 -8.11 -6.09
N ALA A 114 -12.87 -7.78 -4.86
CA ALA A 114 -14.22 -7.37 -4.52
C ALA A 114 -14.54 -5.92 -4.91
N LYS A 115 -13.52 -5.12 -5.26
CA LYS A 115 -13.62 -3.71 -5.62
C LYS A 115 -14.55 -2.94 -4.66
N PRO A 116 -14.25 -2.93 -3.34
CA PRO A 116 -15.10 -2.25 -2.38
C PRO A 116 -15.23 -0.76 -2.74
N GLU A 117 -16.42 -0.24 -2.67
CA GLU A 117 -16.66 1.18 -2.89
C GLU A 117 -16.07 2.00 -1.73
N ILE A 118 -15.29 3.03 -2.05
CA ILE A 118 -14.77 4.02 -1.10
C ILE A 118 -15.47 5.34 -1.35
N LYS A 119 -16.04 5.90 -0.29
CA LYS A 119 -16.71 7.18 -0.36
C LYS A 119 -16.75 7.82 1.04
N ALA A 120 -16.89 9.14 1.08
CA ALA A 120 -16.94 9.91 2.32
C ALA A 120 -18.00 9.38 3.31
N SER A 121 -17.66 9.32 4.59
CA SER A 121 -18.57 8.86 5.64
C SER A 121 -19.79 9.75 5.80
N LEU A 122 -19.68 11.05 5.53
CA LEU A 122 -20.80 11.98 5.51
C LEU A 122 -21.82 11.67 4.41
N ASP A 123 -21.37 11.03 3.33
CA ASP A 123 -22.21 10.46 2.27
C ASP A 123 -22.65 9.02 2.53
N GLY A 124 -22.45 8.51 3.75
CA GLY A 124 -22.77 7.14 4.15
C GLY A 124 -21.77 6.08 3.65
N GLY A 125 -20.54 6.47 3.29
CA GLY A 125 -19.45 5.60 2.93
C GLY A 125 -18.60 5.16 4.11
N THR A 126 -17.42 4.58 3.80
CA THR A 126 -16.50 3.98 4.78
C THR A 126 -15.20 4.77 4.95
N ASP A 127 -15.07 5.89 4.26
CA ASP A 127 -13.95 6.79 4.46
C ASP A 127 -14.30 7.87 5.50
N TYR A 128 -13.65 7.77 6.65
CA TYR A 128 -13.77 8.69 7.78
C TYR A 128 -12.65 9.73 7.81
N ALA A 129 -11.75 9.75 6.83
CA ALA A 129 -10.66 10.71 6.76
C ALA A 129 -11.19 12.13 6.51
N TYR A 130 -10.53 13.11 7.16
CA TYR A 130 -10.81 14.53 6.95
C TYR A 130 -9.50 15.26 6.67
N GLY A 131 -9.48 16.08 5.64
CA GLY A 131 -8.40 17.03 5.46
C GLY A 131 -8.09 17.79 6.75
N PHE A 132 -6.81 18.00 7.06
CA PHE A 132 -6.36 18.69 8.28
C PHE A 132 -6.47 17.92 9.61
N ALA A 133 -6.95 16.70 9.60
CA ALA A 133 -7.07 15.91 10.82
C ALA A 133 -5.70 15.67 11.48
N PHE A 134 -5.65 15.78 12.81
CA PHE A 134 -4.53 15.37 13.66
C PHE A 134 -4.75 13.94 14.16
N THR A 135 -3.71 13.35 14.76
CA THR A 135 -3.76 11.96 15.27
C THR A 135 -4.59 11.81 16.54
N GLY A 136 -4.76 12.89 17.33
CA GLY A 136 -5.44 12.87 18.62
C GLY A 136 -6.95 12.63 18.56
N ASP A 137 -7.59 12.67 19.72
CA ASP A 137 -9.05 12.69 19.87
C ASP A 137 -9.63 14.08 19.59
N GLY A 138 -10.96 14.18 19.48
CA GLY A 138 -11.68 15.44 19.31
C GLY A 138 -11.62 16.01 17.93
N THR A 139 -11.63 17.34 17.81
CA THR A 139 -11.79 18.05 16.55
C THR A 139 -10.75 19.14 16.38
N SER A 140 -10.49 19.50 15.12
CA SER A 140 -9.64 20.63 14.72
C SER A 140 -10.40 21.58 13.83
N VAL A 141 -9.93 22.84 13.73
CA VAL A 141 -10.51 23.84 12.84
C VAL A 141 -9.62 23.95 11.60
N PHE A 142 -10.20 23.64 10.46
CA PHE A 142 -9.55 23.88 9.17
C PHE A 142 -10.03 25.21 8.59
N SER A 143 -9.09 26.14 8.36
CA SER A 143 -9.37 27.45 7.75
C SER A 143 -8.92 27.44 6.28
N PHE A 144 -9.82 27.91 5.39
CA PHE A 144 -9.54 28.02 3.97
C PHE A 144 -8.92 29.39 3.66
N GLY A 145 -7.66 29.42 3.25
CA GLY A 145 -6.95 30.64 2.93
C GLY A 145 -6.35 31.35 4.14
N THR A 146 -6.26 32.69 4.07
CA THR A 146 -5.57 33.50 5.07
C THR A 146 -6.50 34.11 6.12
N SER A 147 -7.80 33.86 6.06
CA SER A 147 -8.79 34.37 7.02
C SER A 147 -9.55 33.24 7.67
N ASP A 148 -9.84 33.37 8.99
CA ASP A 148 -10.65 32.41 9.75
C ASP A 148 -12.15 32.48 9.38
N GLU A 149 -12.53 33.35 8.46
CA GLU A 149 -13.92 33.54 8.04
C GLU A 149 -14.51 32.34 7.31
N LEU A 150 -13.66 31.60 6.59
CA LEU A 150 -14.01 30.36 5.92
C LEU A 150 -13.31 29.18 6.61
N SER A 151 -13.98 28.54 7.53
CA SER A 151 -13.44 27.40 8.26
C SER A 151 -14.47 26.31 8.51
N VAL A 152 -14.05 25.08 8.59
CA VAL A 152 -14.86 23.93 9.02
C VAL A 152 -14.21 23.27 10.22
N VAL A 153 -15.03 22.57 11.02
CA VAL A 153 -14.57 21.72 12.12
C VAL A 153 -14.46 20.31 11.58
N VAL A 154 -13.28 19.73 11.69
CA VAL A 154 -12.97 18.39 11.20
C VAL A 154 -12.68 17.44 12.36
N ASN A 155 -13.06 16.18 12.24
CA ASN A 155 -12.79 15.17 13.24
C ASN A 155 -11.33 14.70 13.12
N ASN A 156 -10.60 14.74 14.23
CA ASN A 156 -9.28 14.13 14.34
C ASN A 156 -9.39 12.60 14.28
N ILE A 157 -8.29 11.89 13.99
CA ILE A 157 -8.30 10.44 13.72
C ILE A 157 -8.88 9.65 14.88
N GLY A 158 -8.57 10.02 16.13
CA GLY A 158 -9.16 9.37 17.29
C GLY A 158 -10.70 9.53 17.35
N GLN A 159 -11.22 10.71 16.96
CA GLN A 159 -12.66 10.94 16.87
C GLN A 159 -13.30 10.19 15.71
N GLN A 160 -12.65 10.15 14.53
CA GLN A 160 -13.10 9.37 13.37
C GLN A 160 -13.32 7.89 13.75
N ILE A 161 -12.37 7.31 14.48
CA ILE A 161 -12.45 5.93 14.98
C ILE A 161 -13.57 5.78 16.01
N ALA A 162 -13.73 6.74 16.92
CA ALA A 162 -14.82 6.72 17.89
C ALA A 162 -16.20 6.73 17.21
N ASP A 163 -16.38 7.57 16.20
CA ASP A 163 -17.62 7.67 15.42
C ASP A 163 -17.93 6.39 14.64
N TYR A 164 -16.91 5.80 14.01
CA TYR A 164 -17.03 4.49 13.35
C TYR A 164 -17.48 3.41 14.35
N LEU A 165 -16.78 3.26 15.47
CA LEU A 165 -17.06 2.23 16.46
C LEU A 165 -18.44 2.39 17.13
N ALA A 166 -18.93 3.62 17.26
CA ALA A 166 -20.27 3.90 17.80
C ALA A 166 -21.38 3.31 16.92
N THR A 167 -21.16 3.21 15.62
CA THR A 167 -22.14 2.73 14.63
C THR A 167 -21.86 1.31 14.16
N HIS A 168 -20.65 0.79 14.36
CA HIS A 168 -20.20 -0.53 13.90
C HIS A 168 -19.73 -1.41 15.07
N PRO A 169 -20.64 -1.90 15.92
CA PRO A 169 -20.29 -2.69 17.12
C PRO A 169 -19.74 -4.09 16.79
N LYS A 170 -19.76 -4.49 15.53
CA LYS A 170 -19.18 -5.76 15.03
C LYS A 170 -18.34 -5.50 13.81
N ILE A 171 -17.08 -5.87 13.91
CA ILE A 171 -16.10 -5.84 12.81
C ILE A 171 -16.04 -7.22 12.17
N THR A 172 -15.92 -7.27 10.84
CA THR A 172 -15.74 -8.51 10.10
C THR A 172 -14.27 -8.71 9.74
N ASP A 173 -13.84 -9.94 9.64
CA ASP A 173 -12.48 -10.35 9.22
C ASP A 173 -12.16 -10.01 7.75
N LYS A 174 -13.18 -9.65 6.95
CA LYS A 174 -13.05 -9.19 5.57
C LYS A 174 -12.95 -7.67 5.43
N THR A 175 -12.78 -6.96 6.54
CA THR A 175 -12.59 -5.50 6.55
C THR A 175 -11.11 -5.17 6.66
N LEU A 176 -10.59 -4.45 5.67
CA LEU A 176 -9.27 -3.85 5.71
C LEU A 176 -9.36 -2.46 6.34
N PHE A 177 -8.60 -2.22 7.40
CA PHE A 177 -8.51 -0.91 8.05
C PHE A 177 -7.27 -0.16 7.57
N VAL A 178 -7.48 1.07 7.14
CA VAL A 178 -6.43 2.03 6.81
C VAL A 178 -6.35 3.05 7.92
N VAL A 179 -5.16 3.27 8.51
CA VAL A 179 -4.94 4.29 9.53
C VAL A 179 -3.68 5.07 9.17
N TRP A 180 -3.86 6.27 8.60
CA TRP A 180 -2.76 7.09 8.12
C TRP A 180 -2.93 8.57 8.48
N GLY A 181 -1.99 9.12 9.23
CA GLY A 181 -1.94 10.53 9.60
C GLY A 181 -0.68 10.86 10.37
N GLY A 182 -0.62 12.08 10.90
CA GLY A 182 0.52 12.60 11.65
C GLY A 182 1.25 13.73 10.93
N ALA A 183 1.10 13.87 9.60
CA ALA A 183 1.73 14.97 8.87
C ALA A 183 1.27 16.34 9.39
N ASN A 184 -0.01 16.50 9.69
CA ASN A 184 -0.56 17.75 10.24
C ASN A 184 -0.04 18.04 11.65
N ASP A 185 0.12 17.00 12.48
CA ASP A 185 0.75 17.13 13.81
C ASP A 185 2.16 17.69 13.66
N LEU A 186 2.98 17.10 12.79
CA LEU A 186 4.37 17.51 12.58
C LEU A 186 4.50 18.92 11.98
N LEU A 187 3.63 19.30 11.07
CA LEU A 187 3.61 20.65 10.48
C LEU A 187 3.25 21.74 11.49
N ASN A 188 2.64 21.37 12.61
CA ASN A 188 2.23 22.25 13.69
C ASN A 188 3.01 22.01 15.00
N ALA A 189 3.91 21.02 15.03
CA ALA A 189 4.71 20.70 16.20
C ALA A 189 5.62 21.88 16.62
N THR A 190 5.69 22.12 17.90
CA THR A 190 6.54 23.14 18.52
C THR A 190 7.69 22.52 19.34
N SER A 191 7.61 21.23 19.59
CA SER A 191 8.60 20.45 20.35
C SER A 191 8.73 19.02 19.81
N GLU A 192 9.75 18.29 20.24
CA GLU A 192 9.88 16.85 19.97
C GLU A 192 8.78 16.05 20.69
N ASP A 193 8.31 16.51 21.84
CA ASP A 193 7.23 15.84 22.58
C ASP A 193 5.94 15.83 21.76
N ASP A 194 5.61 16.90 21.03
CA ASP A 194 4.44 16.95 20.13
C ASP A 194 4.52 15.87 19.05
N ILE A 195 5.72 15.60 18.52
CA ILE A 195 5.97 14.57 17.49
C ILE A 195 5.84 13.17 18.09
N ILE A 196 6.37 12.97 19.29
CA ILE A 196 6.27 11.69 20.02
C ILE A 196 4.80 11.40 20.35
N ASP A 197 4.07 12.39 20.85
CA ASP A 197 2.65 12.26 21.19
C ASP A 197 1.81 11.91 19.97
N ALA A 198 2.10 12.48 18.79
CA ALA A 198 1.45 12.11 17.54
C ALA A 198 1.65 10.63 17.19
N GLY A 199 2.86 10.10 17.32
CA GLY A 199 3.15 8.68 17.07
C GLY A 199 2.51 7.75 18.10
N ILE A 200 2.42 8.18 19.36
CA ILE A 200 1.70 7.46 20.42
C ILE A 200 0.19 7.46 20.15
N ASN A 201 -0.40 8.61 19.81
CA ASN A 201 -1.81 8.71 19.47
C ASN A 201 -2.17 7.77 18.31
N GLN A 202 -1.37 7.73 17.26
CA GLN A 202 -1.60 6.82 16.14
C GLN A 202 -1.54 5.35 16.58
N THR A 203 -0.60 5.00 17.46
CA THR A 203 -0.53 3.65 18.06
C THR A 203 -1.78 3.32 18.88
N LEU A 204 -2.26 4.24 19.70
CA LEU A 204 -3.48 4.07 20.50
C LEU A 204 -4.74 3.93 19.63
N ASN A 205 -4.80 4.64 18.51
CA ASN A 205 -5.86 4.52 17.52
C ASN A 205 -5.92 3.12 16.92
N ILE A 206 -4.77 2.56 16.54
CA ILE A 206 -4.65 1.19 16.05
C ILE A 206 -5.08 0.19 17.14
N GLN A 207 -4.59 0.35 18.38
CA GLN A 207 -4.96 -0.52 19.50
C GLN A 207 -6.47 -0.48 19.79
N ARG A 208 -7.10 0.70 19.72
CA ARG A 208 -8.56 0.86 19.90
C ARG A 208 -9.37 0.05 18.90
N LEU A 209 -8.93 0.04 17.62
CA LEU A 209 -9.55 -0.80 16.58
C LEU A 209 -9.32 -2.29 16.85
N VAL A 210 -8.11 -2.68 17.24
CA VAL A 210 -7.77 -4.07 17.61
C VAL A 210 -8.63 -4.53 18.78
N ASP A 211 -8.82 -3.70 19.82
CA ASP A 211 -9.67 -4.04 20.97
C ASP A 211 -11.13 -4.22 20.58
N SER A 212 -11.56 -3.56 19.52
CA SER A 212 -12.92 -3.68 18.95
C SER A 212 -13.05 -4.84 17.95
N GLY A 213 -11.98 -5.62 17.72
CA GLY A 213 -12.02 -6.84 16.90
C GLY A 213 -11.40 -6.71 15.50
N ALA A 214 -10.82 -5.57 15.16
CA ALA A 214 -10.11 -5.42 13.88
C ALA A 214 -8.82 -6.26 13.86
N THR A 215 -8.56 -6.94 12.73
CA THR A 215 -7.40 -7.81 12.58
C THR A 215 -6.57 -7.51 11.33
N GLN A 216 -7.12 -6.78 10.36
CA GLN A 216 -6.51 -6.55 9.05
C GLN A 216 -6.21 -5.06 8.85
N PHE A 217 -4.94 -4.70 8.70
CA PHE A 217 -4.53 -3.30 8.64
C PHE A 217 -3.52 -3.02 7.53
N ILE A 218 -3.62 -1.83 6.92
CA ILE A 218 -2.53 -1.12 6.27
C ILE A 218 -2.26 0.15 7.07
N ILE A 219 -1.00 0.34 7.44
CA ILE A 219 -0.54 1.45 8.26
C ILE A 219 0.63 2.12 7.54
N PRO A 220 0.39 3.16 6.74
CA PRO A 220 1.46 3.93 6.15
C PRO A 220 2.22 4.73 7.22
N ASN A 221 3.54 4.83 7.06
CA ASN A 221 4.33 5.81 7.79
C ASN A 221 4.35 7.15 7.02
N LEU A 222 5.00 8.17 7.57
CA LEU A 222 5.12 9.48 6.93
C LEU A 222 6.28 9.51 5.93
N PRO A 223 6.11 10.18 4.78
CA PRO A 223 7.20 10.48 3.86
C PRO A 223 8.23 11.40 4.54
N PRO A 224 9.45 11.57 3.98
CA PRO A 224 10.38 12.59 4.43
C PRO A 224 9.79 13.97 4.11
N LEU A 225 9.12 14.60 5.09
CA LEU A 225 8.36 15.84 4.89
C LEU A 225 9.21 17.00 4.35
N GLY A 226 10.52 16.96 4.57
CA GLY A 226 11.43 17.94 3.98
C GLY A 226 11.58 17.89 2.46
N LEU A 227 10.98 16.87 1.80
CA LEU A 227 10.98 16.71 0.35
C LEU A 227 9.75 17.33 -0.33
N VAL A 228 8.67 17.63 0.43
CA VAL A 228 7.47 18.24 -0.18
C VAL A 228 7.74 19.70 -0.60
N PRO A 229 7.11 20.21 -1.66
CA PRO A 229 7.42 21.53 -2.22
C PRO A 229 7.38 22.68 -1.20
N ARG A 230 6.44 22.63 -0.24
CA ARG A 230 6.33 23.61 0.85
C ARG A 230 7.58 23.72 1.72
N LEU A 231 8.37 22.66 1.85
CA LEU A 231 9.47 22.57 2.83
C LEU A 231 10.85 22.37 2.18
N ASN A 232 10.91 22.01 0.90
CA ASN A 232 12.17 21.65 0.23
C ASN A 232 13.01 22.85 -0.22
N GLY A 233 12.46 24.06 -0.17
CA GLY A 233 13.13 25.28 -0.67
C GLY A 233 14.39 25.70 0.10
N SER A 234 14.62 25.16 1.32
CA SER A 234 15.79 25.49 2.14
C SER A 234 16.19 24.35 3.09
N PRO A 235 17.48 24.08 3.27
CA PRO A 235 17.94 23.12 4.29
C PRO A 235 17.50 23.49 5.73
N THR A 236 17.19 24.75 6.00
CA THR A 236 16.70 25.20 7.31
C THR A 236 15.27 24.76 7.59
N THR A 237 14.49 24.41 6.57
CA THR A 237 13.14 23.88 6.68
C THR A 237 13.11 22.38 6.39
N SER A 238 13.78 21.93 5.33
CA SER A 238 13.71 20.54 4.87
C SER A 238 14.37 19.55 5.85
N VAL A 239 15.53 19.89 6.42
CA VAL A 239 16.24 18.97 7.32
C VAL A 239 15.47 18.74 8.63
N PRO A 240 14.99 19.78 9.36
CA PRO A 240 14.16 19.55 10.54
C PRO A 240 12.87 18.79 10.25
N ALA A 241 12.18 19.09 9.14
CA ALA A 241 10.94 18.40 8.76
C ALA A 241 11.15 16.90 8.45
N THR A 242 12.25 16.56 7.77
CA THR A 242 12.64 15.17 7.55
C THR A 242 12.94 14.45 8.87
N LYS A 243 13.68 15.09 9.78
CA LYS A 243 13.97 14.51 11.10
C LYS A 243 12.73 14.32 11.96
N ALA A 244 11.77 15.24 11.88
CA ALA A 244 10.49 15.09 12.55
C ALA A 244 9.74 13.84 12.04
N ALA A 245 9.69 13.64 10.72
CA ALA A 245 9.10 12.44 10.12
C ALA A 245 9.85 11.15 10.52
N GLU A 246 11.18 11.17 10.57
CA GLU A 246 11.99 10.05 11.07
C GLU A 246 11.65 9.70 12.52
N LEU A 247 11.57 10.69 13.41
CA LEU A 247 11.22 10.48 14.83
C LEU A 247 9.80 9.90 14.96
N TYR A 248 8.81 10.51 14.32
CA TYR A 248 7.44 10.00 14.30
C TYR A 248 7.39 8.55 13.82
N ASN A 249 8.04 8.23 12.70
CA ASN A 249 8.06 6.89 12.11
C ASN A 249 8.72 5.86 13.05
N GLN A 250 9.74 6.24 13.80
CA GLN A 250 10.36 5.40 14.83
C GLN A 250 9.40 5.11 15.98
N VAL A 251 8.69 6.13 16.49
CA VAL A 251 7.70 5.98 17.55
C VAL A 251 6.55 5.08 17.09
N LEU A 252 6.01 5.32 15.89
CA LEU A 252 4.94 4.52 15.30
C LEU A 252 5.36 3.06 15.12
N ALA A 253 6.55 2.81 14.57
CA ALA A 253 7.06 1.44 14.36
C ALA A 253 7.22 0.69 15.70
N GLY A 254 7.76 1.37 16.73
CA GLY A 254 7.84 0.84 18.10
C GLY A 254 6.46 0.52 18.68
N GLY A 255 5.51 1.43 18.50
CA GLY A 255 4.12 1.25 18.92
C GLY A 255 3.45 0.06 18.24
N ILE A 256 3.58 -0.08 16.92
CA ILE A 256 3.04 -1.22 16.16
C ILE A 256 3.65 -2.55 16.66
N ALA A 257 4.94 -2.57 16.97
CA ALA A 257 5.58 -3.75 17.53
C ALA A 257 4.97 -4.12 18.90
N VAL A 258 4.69 -3.12 19.75
CA VAL A 258 4.01 -3.31 21.04
C VAL A 258 2.58 -3.84 20.83
N VAL A 259 1.79 -3.23 19.93
CA VAL A 259 0.42 -3.71 19.61
C VAL A 259 0.46 -5.18 19.18
N ARG A 260 1.39 -5.55 18.29
CA ARG A 260 1.54 -6.95 17.84
C ARG A 260 1.90 -7.89 18.99
N ASP A 261 2.77 -7.46 19.87
CA ASP A 261 3.27 -8.26 20.99
C ASP A 261 2.18 -8.53 22.03
N PHE A 262 1.41 -7.51 22.38
CA PHE A 262 0.28 -7.63 23.33
C PHE A 262 -0.91 -8.43 22.78
N ASN A 263 -1.04 -8.55 21.46
CA ASN A 263 -2.18 -9.18 20.80
C ASN A 263 -1.79 -10.43 20.00
N ARG A 264 -0.76 -11.18 20.42
CA ARG A 264 -0.23 -12.35 19.69
C ARG A 264 -1.28 -13.40 19.37
N ASP A 265 -2.28 -13.56 20.22
CA ASP A 265 -3.33 -14.57 20.08
C ASP A 265 -4.45 -14.14 19.10
N ARG A 266 -4.40 -12.91 18.59
CA ARG A 266 -5.45 -12.35 17.72
C ARG A 266 -5.17 -12.49 16.22
N HIS A 267 -4.04 -13.07 15.84
CA HIS A 267 -3.62 -13.24 14.43
C HIS A 267 -3.67 -11.93 13.63
N LEU A 268 -3.11 -10.84 14.22
CA LEU A 268 -3.12 -9.52 13.60
C LEU A 268 -2.28 -9.49 12.33
N LYS A 269 -2.86 -8.98 11.25
CA LYS A 269 -2.19 -8.69 9.99
C LYS A 269 -1.97 -7.17 9.89
N LEU A 270 -0.85 -6.71 10.45
CA LEU A 270 -0.45 -5.31 10.46
C LEU A 270 0.57 -5.08 9.33
N ALA A 271 0.10 -4.71 8.15
CA ALA A 271 0.95 -4.34 7.02
C ALA A 271 1.40 -2.88 7.16
N GLN A 272 2.71 -2.65 7.24
CA GLN A 272 3.29 -1.31 7.25
C GLN A 272 3.65 -0.93 5.81
N LEU A 273 3.13 0.19 5.33
CA LEU A 273 3.54 0.79 4.07
C LEU A 273 4.63 1.83 4.35
N ASP A 274 5.86 1.51 3.96
CA ASP A 274 7.01 2.40 4.17
C ASP A 274 7.06 3.51 3.11
N VAL A 275 6.21 4.53 3.31
CA VAL A 275 6.13 5.71 2.44
C VAL A 275 7.42 6.54 2.50
N PHE A 276 8.13 6.50 3.65
CA PHE A 276 9.42 7.18 3.77
C PHE A 276 10.46 6.62 2.81
N ALA A 277 10.61 5.29 2.77
CA ALA A 277 11.51 4.63 1.83
C ALA A 277 11.04 4.79 0.38
N LEU A 278 9.73 4.66 0.12
CA LEU A 278 9.15 4.81 -1.21
C LEU A 278 9.46 6.20 -1.80
N PHE A 279 9.24 7.28 -1.05
CA PHE A 279 9.52 8.63 -1.53
C PHE A 279 11.01 8.86 -1.81
N ASN A 280 11.90 8.32 -0.97
CA ASN A 280 13.34 8.38 -1.25
C ASN A 280 13.70 7.62 -2.54
N GLN A 281 13.07 6.49 -2.83
CA GLN A 281 13.26 5.74 -4.08
C GLN A 281 12.74 6.52 -5.30
N ILE A 282 11.55 7.12 -5.20
CA ILE A 282 10.97 7.94 -6.26
C ILE A 282 11.91 9.10 -6.61
N ILE A 283 12.42 9.81 -5.60
CA ILE A 283 13.32 10.96 -5.81
C ILE A 283 14.67 10.52 -6.38
N ALA A 284 15.17 9.36 -5.97
CA ALA A 284 16.44 8.83 -6.50
C ALA A 284 16.33 8.35 -7.97
N ALA A 285 15.15 7.89 -8.40
CA ALA A 285 14.93 7.34 -9.73
C ALA A 285 13.53 7.70 -10.30
N PRO A 286 13.24 9.00 -10.55
CA PRO A 286 11.91 9.45 -10.98
C PRO A 286 11.40 8.76 -12.25
N SER A 287 12.29 8.53 -13.21
CA SER A 287 11.95 7.89 -14.49
C SER A 287 11.47 6.44 -14.34
N SER A 288 11.86 5.75 -13.27
CA SER A 288 11.34 4.40 -12.95
C SER A 288 9.86 4.41 -12.56
N TYR A 289 9.34 5.58 -12.20
CA TYR A 289 7.96 5.82 -11.85
C TYR A 289 7.21 6.65 -12.91
N SER A 290 7.81 6.82 -14.11
CA SER A 290 7.28 7.66 -15.19
C SER A 290 7.12 9.14 -14.81
N LEU A 291 7.88 9.63 -13.82
CA LEU A 291 7.86 11.00 -13.36
C LEU A 291 9.00 11.81 -13.99
N VAL A 292 8.72 13.08 -14.28
CA VAL A 292 9.69 14.08 -14.79
C VAL A 292 10.09 15.06 -13.67
N ASN A 293 9.14 15.42 -12.80
CA ASN A 293 9.37 16.34 -11.69
C ASN A 293 8.88 15.75 -10.36
N VAL A 294 9.75 15.76 -9.37
CA VAL A 294 9.50 15.21 -8.02
C VAL A 294 9.80 16.24 -6.90
N THR A 295 9.92 17.52 -7.26
CA THR A 295 10.31 18.60 -6.35
C THR A 295 9.37 19.79 -6.34
N ASP A 296 8.68 20.04 -7.45
CA ASP A 296 7.78 21.18 -7.62
C ASP A 296 6.33 20.71 -7.71
N SER A 297 5.39 21.59 -7.39
CA SER A 297 3.96 21.35 -7.63
C SER A 297 3.59 21.61 -9.10
N SER A 298 2.59 20.87 -9.60
CA SER A 298 2.03 21.06 -10.96
C SER A 298 0.81 21.97 -10.98
N GLN A 299 0.16 22.24 -9.85
CA GLN A 299 -1.05 23.05 -9.75
C GLN A 299 -0.85 24.45 -10.35
N GLY A 300 -1.78 24.85 -11.23
CA GLY A 300 -1.72 26.14 -11.92
C GLY A 300 -0.64 26.24 -13.01
N MET A 301 0.05 25.16 -13.34
CA MET A 301 1.03 25.09 -14.40
C MET A 301 0.42 24.44 -15.66
N ALA A 302 0.85 24.89 -16.85
CA ALA A 302 0.45 24.27 -18.11
C ALA A 302 1.31 23.04 -18.41
N VAL A 303 1.25 22.02 -17.55
CA VAL A 303 2.01 20.77 -17.64
C VAL A 303 1.07 19.59 -17.40
N ASP A 304 1.47 18.42 -17.84
CA ASP A 304 0.78 17.17 -17.55
C ASP A 304 1.04 16.77 -16.08
N PRO A 305 0.03 16.79 -15.18
CA PRO A 305 0.20 16.45 -13.78
C PRO A 305 0.64 14.99 -13.56
N ASP A 306 0.33 14.06 -14.46
CA ASP A 306 0.75 12.67 -14.40
C ASP A 306 2.29 12.50 -14.47
N THR A 307 3.01 13.54 -14.89
CA THR A 307 4.48 13.56 -14.90
C THR A 307 5.12 14.18 -13.66
N TYR A 308 4.30 14.64 -12.71
CA TYR A 308 4.73 15.26 -11.46
C TYR A 308 4.37 14.39 -10.26
N LEU A 309 5.22 14.42 -9.22
CA LEU A 309 4.92 13.75 -7.96
C LEU A 309 3.89 14.52 -7.12
N PHE A 310 3.98 15.87 -7.15
CA PHE A 310 3.16 16.73 -6.30
C PHE A 310 2.17 17.57 -7.14
N TRP A 311 0.91 17.55 -6.69
CA TRP A 311 -0.13 18.42 -7.20
C TRP A 311 0.07 19.86 -6.69
N ASP A 312 -0.07 20.03 -5.38
CA ASP A 312 0.14 21.33 -4.73
C ASP A 312 1.44 21.34 -3.88
N SER A 313 1.54 22.26 -2.94
CA SER A 313 2.73 22.38 -2.09
C SER A 313 2.93 21.23 -1.07
N LEU A 314 1.91 20.36 -0.88
CA LEU A 314 1.91 19.27 0.11
C LEU A 314 1.46 17.93 -0.46
N HIS A 315 0.44 17.95 -1.32
CA HIS A 315 -0.27 16.76 -1.72
C HIS A 315 0.26 16.16 -3.02
N PRO A 316 0.30 14.82 -3.13
CA PRO A 316 0.64 14.15 -4.38
C PRO A 316 -0.38 14.42 -5.49
N THR A 317 0.07 14.25 -6.73
CA THR A 317 -0.84 14.09 -7.88
C THR A 317 -1.60 12.77 -7.81
N THR A 318 -2.64 12.61 -8.62
CA THR A 318 -3.32 11.31 -8.81
C THR A 318 -2.34 10.23 -9.24
N ARG A 319 -1.30 10.55 -10.01
CA ARG A 319 -0.19 9.64 -10.31
C ARG A 319 0.62 9.29 -9.06
N GLY A 320 0.92 10.27 -8.20
CA GLY A 320 1.58 10.02 -6.91
C GLY A 320 0.73 9.11 -6.00
N HIS A 321 -0.58 9.29 -6.00
CA HIS A 321 -1.52 8.40 -5.32
C HIS A 321 -1.58 6.99 -5.93
N ASP A 322 -1.45 6.84 -7.25
CA ASP A 322 -1.37 5.53 -7.92
C ASP A 322 -0.13 4.74 -7.49
N ILE A 323 1.02 5.40 -7.38
CA ILE A 323 2.25 4.78 -6.88
C ILE A 323 2.05 4.25 -5.44
N LEU A 324 1.39 5.03 -4.57
CA LEU A 324 1.05 4.60 -3.21
C LEU A 324 0.09 3.39 -3.22
N ALA A 325 -0.96 3.45 -4.03
CA ALA A 325 -1.97 2.39 -4.15
C ALA A 325 -1.36 1.09 -4.66
N THR A 326 -0.54 1.17 -5.71
CA THR A 326 0.17 0.02 -6.27
C THR A 326 1.09 -0.62 -5.24
N THR A 327 1.90 0.18 -4.54
CA THR A 327 2.79 -0.33 -3.48
C THR A 327 2.01 -0.98 -2.34
N ALA A 328 0.86 -0.41 -1.96
CA ALA A 328 0.00 -1.00 -0.94
C ALA A 328 -0.59 -2.34 -1.39
N ALA A 329 -1.05 -2.44 -2.64
CA ALA A 329 -1.57 -3.68 -3.22
C ALA A 329 -0.48 -4.78 -3.26
N GLU A 330 0.75 -4.43 -3.64
CA GLU A 330 1.89 -5.35 -3.62
C GLU A 330 2.20 -5.89 -2.21
N ILE A 331 2.17 -5.02 -1.19
CA ILE A 331 2.38 -5.41 0.21
C ILE A 331 1.29 -6.39 0.68
N ILE A 332 0.02 -6.15 0.30
CA ILE A 332 -1.09 -7.05 0.59
C ILE A 332 -0.85 -8.41 -0.07
N ALA A 333 -0.57 -8.42 -1.36
CA ALA A 333 -0.35 -9.64 -2.13
C ALA A 333 0.84 -10.46 -1.59
N GLN A 334 1.98 -9.83 -1.32
CA GLN A 334 3.15 -10.48 -0.75
C GLN A 334 2.90 -11.07 0.64
N ARG A 335 2.09 -10.40 1.46
CA ARG A 335 1.72 -10.91 2.78
C ARG A 335 0.87 -12.19 2.67
N GLU A 336 -0.16 -12.17 1.84
CA GLU A 336 -1.03 -13.33 1.63
C GLU A 336 -0.25 -14.52 1.04
N CYS A 337 0.64 -14.27 0.09
CA CYS A 337 1.51 -15.29 -0.47
C CYS A 337 2.37 -15.96 0.64
N ARG A 338 3.00 -15.18 1.53
CA ARG A 338 3.80 -15.72 2.64
C ARG A 338 2.98 -16.58 3.59
N GLU A 339 1.77 -16.13 3.95
CA GLU A 339 0.89 -16.89 4.84
C GLU A 339 0.47 -18.25 4.22
N HIS A 340 0.23 -18.31 2.92
CA HIS A 340 -0.07 -19.56 2.22
C HIS A 340 1.17 -20.49 2.15
N SER A 341 2.34 -19.93 1.87
CA SER A 341 3.59 -20.69 1.83
C SER A 341 3.93 -21.30 3.19
N ASP A 342 3.75 -20.54 4.28
CA ASP A 342 3.94 -21.03 5.65
C ASP A 342 2.93 -22.14 6.00
N ALA A 343 1.66 -21.97 5.63
CA ALA A 343 0.61 -22.97 5.84
C ALA A 343 0.85 -24.25 5.03
N ALA A 344 1.44 -24.13 3.83
CA ALA A 344 1.79 -25.26 2.97
C ALA A 344 3.12 -25.94 3.36
N GLY A 345 3.88 -25.38 4.32
CA GLY A 345 5.18 -25.91 4.77
C GLY A 345 6.28 -25.81 3.73
N LEU A 346 6.22 -24.81 2.82
CA LEU A 346 7.22 -24.57 1.80
C LEU A 346 8.51 -23.99 2.41
N THR A 347 9.67 -24.42 1.92
CA THR A 347 10.97 -24.17 2.57
C THR A 347 11.58 -22.81 2.24
N ASP A 348 11.05 -22.07 1.27
CA ASP A 348 11.49 -20.71 0.92
C ASP A 348 10.31 -19.81 0.48
N PRO A 349 9.58 -19.23 1.45
CA PRO A 349 8.44 -18.34 1.16
C PRO A 349 8.83 -17.07 0.39
N HIS A 350 10.11 -16.68 0.41
CA HIS A 350 10.57 -15.46 -0.26
C HIS A 350 10.83 -15.65 -1.76
N ALA A 351 11.25 -16.85 -2.17
CA ALA A 351 11.53 -17.15 -3.58
C ALA A 351 10.25 -17.30 -4.40
N ASP A 352 9.21 -17.91 -3.81
CA ASP A 352 7.95 -18.19 -4.49
C ASP A 352 7.08 -16.94 -4.68
N CYS A 353 7.17 -15.95 -3.77
CA CYS A 353 6.35 -14.74 -3.78
C CYS A 353 6.95 -13.57 -4.57
N ALA A 354 8.21 -13.61 -4.95
CA ALA A 354 8.89 -12.53 -5.69
C ALA A 354 8.61 -12.53 -7.21
N GLY A 355 8.09 -13.64 -7.73
CA GLY A 355 7.92 -13.85 -9.19
C GLY A 355 6.57 -13.44 -9.76
N GLU A 356 5.53 -13.31 -8.96
CA GLU A 356 4.14 -13.16 -9.45
C GLU A 356 3.68 -11.71 -9.62
N VAL A 357 4.26 -10.77 -8.92
CA VAL A 357 3.86 -9.34 -8.97
C VAL A 357 4.21 -8.67 -10.31
N ALA A 358 5.10 -9.25 -11.11
CA ALA A 358 5.60 -8.64 -12.35
C ALA A 358 4.71 -8.87 -13.59
N VAL A 359 3.66 -9.69 -13.53
CA VAL A 359 2.96 -10.17 -14.75
C VAL A 359 1.69 -9.40 -15.08
N GLU A 360 1.03 -8.73 -14.14
CA GLU A 360 -0.25 -8.06 -14.41
C GLU A 360 -0.16 -6.57 -14.80
N THR A 361 0.98 -5.91 -14.66
CA THR A 361 1.14 -4.50 -15.06
C THR A 361 1.34 -4.28 -16.56
N SER A 362 1.40 -5.33 -17.39
CA SER A 362 1.62 -5.22 -18.84
C SER A 362 0.35 -5.33 -19.71
N GLY A 363 -0.85 -5.39 -19.11
CA GLY A 363 -2.12 -5.71 -19.80
C GLY A 363 -3.06 -4.54 -20.13
N ALA A 364 -2.76 -3.31 -19.76
CA ALA A 364 -3.59 -2.16 -20.12
C ALA A 364 -3.02 -1.42 -21.34
N LYS A 365 -3.17 -2.00 -22.52
CA LYS A 365 -3.15 -1.31 -23.80
C LYS A 365 -4.47 -1.60 -24.50
N HIS A 366 -5.35 -0.64 -24.50
CA HIS A 366 -6.22 -0.14 -25.59
C HIS A 366 -7.38 0.65 -25.02
#